data_b9eb80e4c2ef2e15a4ba353e491cd1ee
#
_entry.id   b9eb80e4c2ef2e15a4ba353e491cd1ee
#
_cell.length_a   1.000
_cell.length_b   1.000
_cell.length_c   1.000
_cell.angle_alpha   90.00
_cell.angle_beta   90.00
_cell.angle_gamma   90.00
#
_symmetry.space_group_name_H-M   'P 1'
#
loop_
_entity.id
_entity.type
_entity.pdbx_description
1 polymer ?
#
loop_
_entity_poly.entity_id
_entity_poly.type
_entity_poly.pdbx_seq_one_letter_code
_entity_poly.pdbx_strand_id
1 'polypeptide(L)'
;MWKLIDELQADPSAAPVRLTAVDPAEEPGSGYAFQAAHRLNMRAGRLHVDPRSPNGFSDWLRVHRGAVDRDDLEYPPRRLFGRYLRQVLAGAVASAERAGVAVEHWRTTAVDLDRSGESFRISGADGATRMFDVVVLATGESRNGALAHWADRQNFVASLADTHQLGQIPPTADVGIVGSSLSAVDVCVQLLAQGHQGRISCYSRTRGFPKVQSATAEQQPALLDPGWLHGVTQAGRRRIRLSTVARAVAESLDARAREPYTPGMPDAREWFSRAGRRHRRRQDENQVFAAAVAAAVESPTTWYHALDSLSPHTPAIWHAIDECDQMLFLTRCRARWNEYRHSMPLVNARALLPAVLSGQLTVRTGLTSVTPEDSGTARRWRISTRSGPPGHAYDFLVDATGGHLAIACQRDALLRGAIVRGLLTIDPRGGVRVAFDTCQVLSADGSTRPNLYLVGPLTFGTHFYTNSFETNRDNAFRVARAVRLSLARARGRPANRAAGAEMTQMTGGSR
;
A
#
# COMPACT_ATOMS: atom_id res chain seq x y z
N MET A 1 -8.73 -1.09 14.10
CA MET A 1 -9.50 -0.72 15.32
C MET A 1 -11.00 -0.91 15.14
N TRP A 2 -11.67 -0.29 14.15
CA TRP A 2 -13.13 -0.46 13.93
C TRP A 2 -13.57 -1.93 14.00
N LYS A 3 -12.95 -2.83 13.22
CA LYS A 3 -13.35 -4.26 13.21
C LYS A 3 -13.09 -4.96 14.53
N LEU A 4 -12.04 -4.59 15.25
CA LEU A 4 -11.76 -5.17 16.57
C LEU A 4 -12.83 -4.76 17.59
N ILE A 5 -13.28 -3.51 17.55
CA ILE A 5 -14.43 -3.03 18.34
C ILE A 5 -15.68 -3.84 17.99
N ASP A 6 -16.01 -3.99 16.70
CA ASP A 6 -17.17 -4.77 16.20
C ASP A 6 -17.12 -6.24 16.69
N GLU A 7 -15.95 -6.90 16.65
CA GLU A 7 -15.77 -8.28 17.17
C GLU A 7 -15.92 -8.37 18.69
N LEU A 8 -15.41 -7.39 19.45
CA LEU A 8 -15.50 -7.38 20.91
C LEU A 8 -16.94 -7.10 21.39
N GLN A 9 -17.67 -6.24 20.69
CA GLN A 9 -19.08 -5.97 21.00
C GLN A 9 -19.99 -7.15 20.70
N ALA A 10 -19.64 -7.97 19.69
CA ALA A 10 -20.38 -9.18 19.36
C ALA A 10 -20.21 -10.32 20.39
N ASP A 11 -19.25 -10.18 21.32
CA ASP A 11 -18.98 -11.18 22.37
C ASP A 11 -19.16 -10.56 23.78
N PRO A 12 -20.38 -10.60 24.35
CA PRO A 12 -20.66 -10.01 25.66
C PRO A 12 -19.86 -10.63 26.81
N SER A 13 -19.27 -11.82 26.61
CA SER A 13 -18.38 -12.46 27.59
C SER A 13 -16.99 -11.83 27.59
N ALA A 14 -16.73 -10.87 26.68
CA ALA A 14 -15.47 -10.15 26.65
C ALA A 14 -15.27 -9.35 27.94
N ALA A 15 -14.32 -9.77 28.83
CA ALA A 15 -13.92 -9.06 30.03
C ALA A 15 -13.54 -7.61 29.69
N PRO A 16 -13.42 -6.69 30.65
CA PRO A 16 -13.05 -5.33 30.37
C PRO A 16 -11.75 -5.29 29.55
N VAL A 17 -11.88 -4.91 28.28
CA VAL A 17 -10.76 -4.75 27.34
C VAL A 17 -10.52 -3.26 27.19
N ARG A 18 -9.27 -2.85 27.32
CA ARG A 18 -8.84 -1.49 26.97
C ARG A 18 -8.13 -1.52 25.62
N LEU A 19 -8.62 -0.75 24.68
CA LEU A 19 -8.00 -0.56 23.36
C LEU A 19 -7.26 0.78 23.35
N THR A 20 -5.96 0.78 23.10
CA THR A 20 -5.17 2.01 22.96
C THR A 20 -4.70 2.16 21.52
N ALA A 21 -5.10 3.25 20.85
CA ALA A 21 -4.49 3.68 19.60
C ALA A 21 -3.25 4.52 19.93
N VAL A 22 -2.08 4.10 19.46
CA VAL A 22 -0.84 4.88 19.53
C VAL A 22 -0.60 5.51 18.19
N ASP A 23 -0.87 6.82 18.06
CA ASP A 23 -0.80 7.55 16.78
C ASP A 23 -0.48 9.02 17.07
N PRO A 24 0.51 9.67 16.41
CA PRO A 24 0.84 11.07 16.61
C PRO A 24 -0.21 12.03 16.03
N ALA A 25 -1.11 11.56 15.16
CA ALA A 25 -2.16 12.39 14.58
C ALA A 25 -3.09 12.95 15.66
N GLU A 26 -3.65 14.13 15.44
CA GLU A 26 -4.65 14.72 16.32
C GLU A 26 -5.91 13.87 16.40
N GLU A 27 -6.37 13.38 15.24
CA GLU A 27 -7.50 12.46 15.11
C GLU A 27 -7.01 11.15 14.45
N PRO A 28 -7.03 10.02 15.17
CA PRO A 28 -6.64 8.75 14.60
C PRO A 28 -7.68 8.24 13.58
N GLY A 29 -7.26 7.36 12.68
CA GLY A 29 -8.18 6.62 11.81
C GLY A 29 -8.00 6.82 10.32
N SER A 30 -7.54 7.97 9.83
CA SER A 30 -7.36 8.17 8.39
C SER A 30 -6.09 7.50 7.87
N GLY A 31 -5.06 7.42 8.69
CA GLY A 31 -3.73 7.05 8.23
C GLY A 31 -3.15 8.08 7.25
N TYR A 32 -1.85 7.96 7.01
CA TYR A 32 -1.10 8.91 6.18
C TYR A 32 -1.52 8.91 4.70
N ALA A 33 -1.83 7.75 4.13
CA ALA A 33 -2.16 7.60 2.71
C ALA A 33 -3.43 8.36 2.28
N PHE A 34 -4.29 8.72 3.25
CA PHE A 34 -5.58 9.36 3.00
C PHE A 34 -5.65 10.81 3.52
N GLN A 35 -4.50 11.46 3.71
CA GLN A 35 -4.42 12.89 4.08
C GLN A 35 -4.24 13.79 2.84
N ALA A 36 -3.67 13.24 1.76
CA ALA A 36 -3.32 13.99 0.56
C ALA A 36 -4.54 14.47 -0.26
N ALA A 37 -4.34 15.53 -1.04
CA ALA A 37 -5.34 16.07 -1.96
C ALA A 37 -5.49 15.25 -3.24
N HIS A 38 -4.53 14.36 -3.54
CA HIS A 38 -4.55 13.53 -4.74
C HIS A 38 -5.81 12.66 -4.82
N ARG A 39 -6.22 12.35 -6.04
CA ARG A 39 -7.36 11.46 -6.29
C ARG A 39 -7.02 10.02 -5.89
N LEU A 40 -8.06 9.28 -5.51
CA LEU A 40 -7.98 7.83 -5.37
C LEU A 40 -7.71 7.21 -6.75
N ASN A 41 -6.90 6.16 -6.77
CA ASN A 41 -6.68 5.34 -7.96
C ASN A 41 -7.66 4.15 -8.06
N MET A 42 -8.60 4.11 -7.14
CA MET A 42 -9.68 3.13 -7.02
C MET A 42 -11.01 3.85 -6.96
N ARG A 43 -12.03 3.27 -7.60
CA ARG A 43 -13.39 3.84 -7.63
C ARG A 43 -14.01 3.87 -6.24
N ALA A 44 -14.73 4.95 -5.92
CA ALA A 44 -15.41 5.12 -4.63
C ALA A 44 -16.35 3.95 -4.27
N GLY A 45 -17.04 3.38 -5.27
CA GLY A 45 -17.96 2.26 -5.07
C GLY A 45 -17.30 0.95 -4.61
N ARG A 46 -15.98 0.86 -4.64
CA ARG A 46 -15.22 -0.30 -4.13
C ARG A 46 -14.69 -0.10 -2.72
N LEU A 47 -14.81 1.11 -2.18
CA LEU A 47 -14.24 1.49 -0.90
C LEU A 47 -15.32 1.42 0.19
N HIS A 48 -15.22 0.42 1.05
CA HIS A 48 -16.09 0.26 2.21
C HIS A 48 -15.31 -0.37 3.37
N VAL A 49 -15.56 0.11 4.56
CA VAL A 49 -14.98 -0.45 5.80
C VAL A 49 -15.74 -1.70 6.21
N ASP A 50 -17.07 -1.63 6.20
CA ASP A 50 -17.97 -2.71 6.58
C ASP A 50 -18.49 -3.46 5.34
N PRO A 51 -18.21 -4.75 5.16
CA PRO A 51 -18.79 -5.56 4.08
C PRO A 51 -20.32 -5.62 4.09
N ARG A 52 -20.96 -5.40 5.25
CA ARG A 52 -22.42 -5.31 5.36
C ARG A 52 -22.99 -4.03 4.73
N SER A 53 -22.11 -3.04 4.49
CA SER A 53 -22.44 -1.76 3.84
C SER A 53 -21.52 -1.52 2.64
N PRO A 54 -21.67 -2.28 1.53
CA PRO A 54 -20.76 -2.24 0.39
C PRO A 54 -20.68 -0.88 -0.30
N ASN A 55 -21.73 -0.06 -0.17
CA ASN A 55 -21.79 1.31 -0.71
C ASN A 55 -21.41 2.39 0.33
N GLY A 56 -20.96 2.01 1.53
CA GLY A 56 -20.83 2.91 2.67
C GLY A 56 -20.08 4.21 2.38
N PHE A 57 -18.97 4.17 1.64
CA PHE A 57 -18.26 5.39 1.26
C PHE A 57 -18.98 6.18 0.15
N SER A 58 -19.55 5.51 -0.85
CA SER A 58 -20.28 6.17 -1.92
C SER A 58 -21.54 6.89 -1.40
N ASP A 59 -22.24 6.28 -0.45
CA ASP A 59 -23.41 6.89 0.18
C ASP A 59 -22.99 8.08 1.07
N TRP A 60 -21.94 7.91 1.87
CA TRP A 60 -21.34 8.99 2.64
C TRP A 60 -20.92 10.16 1.75
N LEU A 61 -20.27 9.86 0.62
CA LEU A 61 -19.78 10.87 -0.32
C LEU A 61 -20.93 11.68 -0.93
N ARG A 62 -22.05 11.05 -1.28
CA ARG A 62 -23.23 11.78 -1.80
C ARG A 62 -23.78 12.82 -0.83
N VAL A 63 -23.68 12.55 0.48
CA VAL A 63 -24.17 13.47 1.53
C VAL A 63 -23.17 14.57 1.84
N HIS A 64 -21.86 14.27 1.85
CA HIS A 64 -20.82 15.14 2.43
C HIS A 64 -19.95 15.88 1.37
N ARG A 65 -20.25 15.70 0.09
CA ARG A 65 -19.39 16.17 -1.01
C ARG A 65 -19.47 17.66 -1.31
N GLY A 66 -20.58 18.35 -0.98
CA GLY A 66 -20.88 19.66 -1.54
C GLY A 66 -21.12 19.62 -3.06
N ALA A 67 -20.87 20.70 -3.78
CA ALA A 67 -20.89 20.74 -5.25
C ALA A 67 -19.61 20.12 -5.80
N VAL A 68 -19.61 18.81 -6.12
CA VAL A 68 -18.44 18.06 -6.63
C VAL A 68 -18.81 17.49 -8.00
N ASP A 69 -17.86 17.57 -8.93
CA ASP A 69 -17.97 17.08 -10.29
C ASP A 69 -18.17 15.55 -10.35
N ARG A 70 -18.70 15.02 -11.46
CA ARG A 70 -18.96 13.59 -11.67
C ARG A 70 -17.69 12.76 -11.53
N ASP A 71 -16.57 13.25 -12.07
CA ASP A 71 -15.28 12.56 -11.99
C ASP A 71 -14.77 12.48 -10.55
N ASP A 72 -15.07 13.49 -9.72
CA ASP A 72 -14.78 13.50 -8.29
C ASP A 72 -15.65 12.53 -7.50
N LEU A 73 -16.78 12.11 -8.03
CA LEU A 73 -17.62 11.07 -7.42
C LEU A 73 -17.09 9.68 -7.66
N GLU A 74 -16.49 9.46 -8.82
CA GLU A 74 -15.95 8.15 -9.18
C GLU A 74 -14.56 7.94 -8.59
N TYR A 75 -13.67 8.95 -8.69
CA TYR A 75 -12.31 8.96 -8.16
C TYR A 75 -12.09 10.17 -7.25
N PRO A 76 -12.68 10.18 -6.04
CA PRO A 76 -12.63 11.35 -5.16
C PRO A 76 -11.21 11.60 -4.61
N PRO A 77 -10.95 12.83 -4.14
CA PRO A 77 -9.73 13.12 -3.39
C PRO A 77 -9.56 12.19 -2.18
N ARG A 78 -8.35 11.70 -1.96
CA ARG A 78 -8.02 10.76 -0.84
C ARG A 78 -8.44 11.30 0.51
N ARG A 79 -8.34 12.62 0.74
CA ARG A 79 -8.77 13.25 2.00
C ARG A 79 -10.24 13.04 2.33
N LEU A 80 -11.12 12.88 1.32
CA LEU A 80 -12.53 12.59 1.58
C LEU A 80 -12.72 11.18 2.14
N PHE A 81 -11.97 10.21 1.62
CA PHE A 81 -11.98 8.88 2.19
C PHE A 81 -11.37 8.87 3.60
N GLY A 82 -10.30 9.66 3.83
CA GLY A 82 -9.75 9.87 5.18
C GLY A 82 -10.76 10.43 6.17
N ARG A 83 -11.57 11.41 5.77
CA ARG A 83 -12.68 11.94 6.59
C ARG A 83 -13.72 10.87 6.90
N TYR A 84 -14.13 10.10 5.89
CA TYR A 84 -15.04 8.96 6.08
C TYR A 84 -14.48 7.96 7.10
N LEU A 85 -13.21 7.56 6.98
CA LEU A 85 -12.58 6.63 7.92
C LEU A 85 -12.56 7.16 9.36
N ARG A 86 -12.25 8.45 9.56
CA ARG A 86 -12.31 9.07 10.89
C ARG A 86 -13.72 9.05 11.47
N GLN A 87 -14.72 9.40 10.68
CA GLN A 87 -16.12 9.39 11.14
C GLN A 87 -16.60 7.97 11.49
N VAL A 88 -16.24 6.97 10.67
CA VAL A 88 -16.55 5.56 10.96
C VAL A 88 -15.88 5.11 12.26
N LEU A 89 -14.60 5.49 12.48
CA LEU A 89 -13.90 5.17 13.71
C LEU A 89 -14.54 5.87 14.92
N ALA A 90 -14.85 7.16 14.83
CA ALA A 90 -15.48 7.91 15.91
C ALA A 90 -16.83 7.31 16.31
N GLY A 91 -17.65 6.91 15.34
CA GLY A 91 -18.91 6.19 15.59
C GLY A 91 -18.70 4.86 16.31
N ALA A 92 -17.66 4.10 15.92
CA ALA A 92 -17.32 2.84 16.59
C ALA A 92 -16.83 3.06 18.03
N VAL A 93 -16.00 4.07 18.27
CA VAL A 93 -15.52 4.43 19.63
C VAL A 93 -16.71 4.78 20.53
N ALA A 94 -17.60 5.66 20.08
CA ALA A 94 -18.80 6.03 20.86
C ALA A 94 -19.73 4.80 21.11
N SER A 95 -19.78 3.85 20.19
CA SER A 95 -20.49 2.58 20.41
C SER A 95 -19.80 1.69 21.41
N ALA A 96 -18.45 1.59 21.34
CA ALA A 96 -17.63 0.78 22.25
C ALA A 96 -17.78 1.24 23.71
N GLU A 97 -17.74 2.53 23.95
CA GLU A 97 -17.90 3.12 25.29
C GLU A 97 -19.25 2.76 25.90
N ARG A 98 -20.33 2.82 25.10
CA ARG A 98 -21.68 2.37 25.54
C ARG A 98 -21.74 0.87 25.87
N ALA A 99 -20.89 0.07 25.25
CA ALA A 99 -20.79 -1.36 25.51
C ALA A 99 -19.75 -1.71 26.61
N GLY A 100 -19.17 -0.71 27.28
CA GLY A 100 -18.19 -0.92 28.36
C GLY A 100 -16.78 -1.26 27.87
N VAL A 101 -16.48 -1.09 26.58
CA VAL A 101 -15.12 -1.24 26.02
C VAL A 101 -14.41 0.11 26.08
N ALA A 102 -13.36 0.22 26.90
CA ALA A 102 -12.57 1.44 26.99
C ALA A 102 -11.70 1.62 25.74
N VAL A 103 -11.80 2.76 25.07
CA VAL A 103 -10.96 3.13 23.93
C VAL A 103 -10.17 4.39 24.26
N GLU A 104 -8.86 4.34 24.10
CA GLU A 104 -7.94 5.42 24.42
C GLU A 104 -7.09 5.79 23.20
N HIS A 105 -6.82 7.05 23.02
CA HIS A 105 -5.83 7.57 22.08
C HIS A 105 -4.60 8.08 22.85
N TRP A 106 -3.48 7.39 22.69
CA TRP A 106 -2.19 7.86 23.18
C TRP A 106 -1.48 8.61 22.05
N ARG A 107 -1.60 9.94 22.09
CA ARG A 107 -1.09 10.84 21.05
C ARG A 107 0.43 10.95 21.11
N THR A 108 1.11 9.96 20.56
CA THR A 108 2.57 9.92 20.46
C THR A 108 3.03 9.05 19.29
N THR A 109 4.28 9.18 18.91
CA THR A 109 4.93 8.23 17.99
C THR A 109 5.54 7.10 18.82
N ALA A 110 5.14 5.85 18.58
CA ALA A 110 5.81 4.70 19.17
C ALA A 110 7.23 4.59 18.59
N VAL A 111 8.24 4.65 19.45
CA VAL A 111 9.67 4.63 19.05
C VAL A 111 10.38 3.35 19.42
N ASP A 112 9.82 2.58 20.34
CA ASP A 112 10.38 1.30 20.76
C ASP A 112 9.31 0.27 21.12
N LEU A 113 9.62 -1.00 20.85
CA LEU A 113 8.82 -2.17 21.20
C LEU A 113 9.72 -3.25 21.77
N ASP A 114 9.43 -3.69 22.98
CA ASP A 114 10.15 -4.76 23.63
C ASP A 114 9.20 -5.79 24.24
N ARG A 115 9.67 -7.02 24.45
CA ARG A 115 8.90 -8.07 25.11
C ARG A 115 9.25 -8.13 26.58
N SER A 116 8.24 -8.15 27.44
CA SER A 116 8.37 -8.28 28.89
C SER A 116 7.50 -9.46 29.37
N GLY A 117 8.09 -10.63 29.49
CA GLY A 117 7.35 -11.85 29.78
C GLY A 117 6.38 -12.22 28.66
N GLU A 118 5.09 -12.29 28.96
CA GLU A 118 4.03 -12.54 27.97
C GLU A 118 3.44 -11.26 27.37
N SER A 119 3.77 -10.09 27.95
CA SER A 119 3.31 -8.76 27.52
C SER A 119 4.37 -8.03 26.71
N PHE A 120 4.00 -6.86 26.17
CA PHE A 120 4.87 -5.98 25.39
C PHE A 120 4.96 -4.61 26.04
N ARG A 121 6.15 -4.05 26.02
CA ARG A 121 6.45 -2.69 26.45
C ARG A 121 6.59 -1.80 25.20
N ILE A 122 5.80 -0.73 25.13
CA ILE A 122 5.88 0.29 24.08
C ILE A 122 6.35 1.58 24.72
N SER A 123 7.39 2.20 24.12
CA SER A 123 7.86 3.54 24.50
C SER A 123 7.43 4.54 23.44
N GLY A 124 6.89 5.68 23.88
CA GLY A 124 6.53 6.79 23.05
C GLY A 124 7.64 7.83 22.93
N ALA A 125 7.59 8.66 21.89
CA ALA A 125 8.50 9.80 21.70
C ALA A 125 8.31 10.89 22.78
N ASP A 126 7.20 10.85 23.51
CA ASP A 126 6.92 11.69 24.68
C ASP A 126 7.66 11.22 25.94
N GLY A 127 8.45 10.16 25.86
CA GLY A 127 9.18 9.56 26.98
C GLY A 127 8.36 8.60 27.85
N ALA A 128 7.04 8.52 27.64
CA ALA A 128 6.20 7.59 28.39
C ALA A 128 6.38 6.15 27.90
N THR A 129 6.17 5.21 28.82
CA THR A 129 6.23 3.76 28.50
C THR A 129 4.99 3.08 29.08
N ARG A 130 4.38 2.20 28.29
CA ARG A 130 3.16 1.47 28.65
C ARG A 130 3.27 -0.02 28.34
N MET A 131 2.56 -0.84 29.10
CA MET A 131 2.50 -2.29 28.94
C MET A 131 1.21 -2.71 28.23
N PHE A 132 1.31 -3.68 27.33
CA PHE A 132 0.19 -4.21 26.55
C PHE A 132 0.26 -5.74 26.47
N ASP A 133 -0.87 -6.41 26.63
CA ASP A 133 -0.96 -7.86 26.49
C ASP A 133 -0.96 -8.30 25.03
N VAL A 134 -1.50 -7.45 24.15
CA VAL A 134 -1.59 -7.70 22.71
C VAL A 134 -1.16 -6.44 21.96
N VAL A 135 -0.33 -6.61 20.93
CA VAL A 135 0.12 -5.52 20.06
C VAL A 135 -0.24 -5.82 18.60
N VAL A 136 -0.85 -4.85 17.95
CA VAL A 136 -1.10 -4.86 16.49
C VAL A 136 -0.30 -3.73 15.86
N LEU A 137 0.72 -4.06 15.12
CA LEU A 137 1.52 -3.10 14.36
C LEU A 137 0.77 -2.72 13.07
N ALA A 138 0.41 -1.45 12.95
CA ALA A 138 -0.24 -0.85 11.78
C ALA A 138 0.54 0.38 11.30
N THR A 139 1.86 0.25 11.22
CA THR A 139 2.81 1.35 10.98
C THR A 139 2.73 1.95 9.58
N GLY A 140 1.99 1.31 8.66
CA GLY A 140 1.88 1.76 7.29
C GLY A 140 3.12 1.47 6.45
N GLU A 141 3.27 2.21 5.36
CA GLU A 141 4.41 2.13 4.46
C GLU A 141 5.51 3.09 4.91
N SER A 142 6.77 2.70 4.69
CA SER A 142 7.89 3.62 4.91
C SER A 142 7.74 4.85 4.02
N ARG A 143 7.90 6.03 4.60
CA ARG A 143 7.91 7.30 3.86
C ARG A 143 9.18 7.49 3.02
N ASN A 144 10.18 6.64 3.20
CA ASN A 144 11.46 6.75 2.55
C ASN A 144 11.47 5.94 1.26
N GLY A 145 11.59 6.62 0.12
CA GLY A 145 11.84 6.00 -1.18
C GLY A 145 13.31 5.60 -1.35
N ALA A 146 13.67 5.20 -2.57
CA ALA A 146 15.03 4.76 -2.91
C ALA A 146 16.09 5.86 -2.72
N LEU A 147 15.68 7.12 -2.75
CA LEU A 147 16.55 8.29 -2.67
C LEU A 147 16.51 9.01 -1.32
N ALA A 148 15.98 8.37 -0.28
CA ALA A 148 15.82 8.96 1.04
C ALA A 148 17.11 9.49 1.69
N HIS A 149 18.27 9.02 1.23
CA HIS A 149 19.58 9.54 1.66
C HIS A 149 19.82 11.00 1.25
N TRP A 150 18.99 11.57 0.36
CA TRP A 150 19.02 12.97 -0.04
C TRP A 150 18.01 13.85 0.75
N ALA A 151 17.30 13.30 1.73
CA ALA A 151 16.17 13.98 2.41
C ALA A 151 16.55 15.32 3.07
N ASP A 152 17.82 15.51 3.43
CA ASP A 152 18.30 16.75 4.06
C ASP A 152 18.59 17.89 3.06
N ARG A 153 18.43 17.66 1.74
CA ARG A 153 18.64 18.69 0.73
C ARG A 153 17.37 19.50 0.47
N GLN A 154 17.47 20.82 0.45
CA GLN A 154 16.34 21.75 0.33
C GLN A 154 15.52 21.60 -0.96
N ASN A 155 16.14 21.21 -2.07
CA ASN A 155 15.50 21.01 -3.37
C ASN A 155 15.22 19.54 -3.68
N PHE A 156 15.01 18.73 -2.62
CA PHE A 156 14.65 17.33 -2.70
C PHE A 156 13.34 17.07 -1.97
N VAL A 157 12.37 16.50 -2.66
CA VAL A 157 11.09 16.07 -2.08
C VAL A 157 11.13 14.55 -1.89
N ALA A 158 11.23 14.13 -0.64
CA ALA A 158 11.46 12.73 -0.27
C ALA A 158 10.21 11.85 -0.40
N SER A 159 9.04 12.44 -0.39
CA SER A 159 7.78 11.69 -0.39
C SER A 159 6.64 12.51 -0.98
N LEU A 160 5.81 11.83 -1.76
CA LEU A 160 4.55 12.35 -2.30
C LEU A 160 3.60 12.89 -1.22
N ALA A 161 3.68 12.36 -0.04
CA ALA A 161 2.82 12.77 1.05
C ALA A 161 3.26 14.08 1.70
N ASP A 162 4.42 14.58 1.39
CA ASP A 162 4.82 15.93 1.74
C ASP A 162 4.25 16.94 0.73
N THR A 163 2.91 17.08 0.79
CA THR A 163 2.18 18.01 -0.08
C THR A 163 2.60 19.45 0.13
N HIS A 164 3.14 19.78 1.31
CA HIS A 164 3.66 21.10 1.62
C HIS A 164 4.94 21.38 0.82
N GLN A 165 5.92 20.47 0.82
CA GLN A 165 7.15 20.63 0.02
C GLN A 165 6.86 20.69 -1.48
N LEU A 166 5.93 19.84 -1.98
CA LEU A 166 5.47 19.92 -3.37
C LEU A 166 4.86 21.28 -3.71
N GLY A 167 4.10 21.88 -2.77
CA GLY A 167 3.51 23.22 -2.93
C GLY A 167 4.52 24.36 -2.92
N GLN A 168 5.74 24.12 -2.44
CA GLN A 168 6.83 25.13 -2.42
C GLN A 168 7.69 25.14 -3.68
N ILE A 169 7.49 24.18 -4.60
CA ILE A 169 8.23 24.17 -5.87
C ILE A 169 7.81 25.39 -6.71
N PRO A 170 8.76 26.28 -7.11
CA PRO A 170 8.44 27.43 -7.93
C PRO A 170 7.76 27.03 -9.25
N PRO A 171 6.75 27.76 -9.71
CA PRO A 171 6.00 27.39 -10.93
C PRO A 171 6.85 27.27 -12.19
N THR A 172 7.98 27.94 -12.25
CA THR A 172 8.89 27.96 -13.42
C THR A 172 10.09 27.01 -13.29
N ALA A 173 10.23 26.32 -12.14
CA ALA A 173 11.37 25.43 -11.90
C ALA A 173 11.32 24.18 -12.79
N ASP A 174 12.47 23.68 -13.22
CA ASP A 174 12.58 22.38 -13.87
C ASP A 174 12.56 21.27 -12.83
N VAL A 175 11.63 20.32 -12.95
CA VAL A 175 11.42 19.24 -11.97
C VAL A 175 11.75 17.89 -12.56
N GLY A 176 12.71 17.20 -11.95
CA GLY A 176 13.01 15.80 -12.20
C GLY A 176 12.26 14.89 -11.22
N ILE A 177 11.56 13.88 -11.71
CA ILE A 177 10.81 12.92 -10.90
C ILE A 177 11.41 11.53 -11.11
N VAL A 178 11.87 10.88 -10.04
CA VAL A 178 12.35 9.50 -10.11
C VAL A 178 11.21 8.55 -9.79
N GLY A 179 10.75 7.88 -10.82
CA GLY A 179 9.55 7.05 -10.84
C GLY A 179 8.68 7.40 -12.04
N SER A 180 7.85 6.46 -12.49
CA SER A 180 6.87 6.65 -13.55
C SER A 180 5.54 5.94 -13.25
N SER A 181 5.37 5.42 -12.02
CA SER A 181 4.14 4.76 -11.60
C SER A 181 3.12 5.77 -11.04
N LEU A 182 2.07 5.28 -10.39
CA LEU A 182 0.98 6.12 -9.88
C LEU A 182 1.44 7.26 -8.96
N SER A 183 2.52 7.05 -8.19
CA SER A 183 3.09 8.13 -7.37
C SER A 183 3.64 9.29 -8.22
N ALA A 184 4.31 8.98 -9.33
CA ALA A 184 4.79 10.01 -10.26
C ALA A 184 3.63 10.71 -10.96
N VAL A 185 2.58 9.96 -11.32
CA VAL A 185 1.33 10.51 -11.88
C VAL A 185 0.71 11.52 -10.90
N ASP A 186 0.59 11.15 -9.63
CA ASP A 186 0.01 12.01 -8.59
C ASP A 186 0.83 13.32 -8.45
N VAL A 187 2.18 13.26 -8.48
CA VAL A 187 3.06 14.45 -8.46
C VAL A 187 2.78 15.33 -9.68
N CYS A 188 2.77 14.74 -10.90
CA CYS A 188 2.54 15.50 -12.13
C CYS A 188 1.18 16.18 -12.12
N VAL A 189 0.11 15.46 -11.73
CA VAL A 189 -1.24 16.03 -11.63
C VAL A 189 -1.27 17.18 -10.64
N GLN A 190 -0.60 17.07 -9.50
CA GLN A 190 -0.55 18.15 -8.51
C GLN A 190 0.20 19.37 -9.02
N LEU A 191 1.38 19.22 -9.60
CA LEU A 191 2.15 20.34 -10.16
C LEU A 191 1.35 21.09 -11.23
N LEU A 192 0.76 20.35 -12.16
CA LEU A 192 -0.07 20.96 -13.22
C LEU A 192 -1.32 21.67 -12.67
N ALA A 193 -1.98 21.07 -11.67
CA ALA A 193 -3.13 21.70 -11.01
C ALA A 193 -2.77 22.99 -10.26
N GLN A 194 -1.51 23.15 -9.84
CA GLN A 194 -0.97 24.35 -9.21
C GLN A 194 -0.49 25.40 -10.23
N GLY A 195 -0.67 25.14 -11.53
CA GLY A 195 -0.26 26.06 -12.59
C GLY A 195 1.23 26.02 -12.93
N HIS A 196 1.91 24.89 -12.68
CA HIS A 196 3.33 24.73 -13.00
C HIS A 196 3.60 24.90 -14.50
N GLN A 197 4.58 25.73 -14.85
CA GLN A 197 4.95 26.09 -16.22
C GLN A 197 6.32 25.54 -16.63
N GLY A 198 7.17 25.23 -15.65
CA GLY A 198 8.50 24.63 -15.88
C GLY A 198 8.39 23.22 -16.46
N ARG A 199 9.50 22.68 -16.89
CA ARG A 199 9.59 21.33 -17.43
C ARG A 199 9.43 20.30 -16.33
N ILE A 200 8.63 19.26 -16.59
CA ILE A 200 8.47 18.09 -15.73
C ILE A 200 9.00 16.87 -16.47
N SER A 201 9.90 16.10 -15.87
CA SER A 201 10.43 14.88 -16.48
C SER A 201 10.41 13.71 -15.52
N CYS A 202 9.67 12.67 -15.87
CA CYS A 202 9.60 11.41 -15.12
C CYS A 202 10.65 10.42 -15.63
N TYR A 203 11.39 9.81 -14.72
CA TYR A 203 12.46 8.87 -15.05
C TYR A 203 12.22 7.51 -14.44
N SER A 204 12.36 6.46 -15.24
CA SER A 204 12.31 5.09 -14.74
C SER A 204 13.42 4.23 -15.35
N ARG A 205 13.67 3.09 -14.73
CA ARG A 205 14.67 2.12 -15.23
C ARG A 205 14.24 1.43 -16.52
N THR A 206 12.96 1.13 -16.68
CA THR A 206 12.50 0.23 -17.75
C THR A 206 11.17 0.56 -18.40
N ARG A 207 10.31 1.40 -17.79
CA ARG A 207 8.91 1.55 -18.23
C ARG A 207 8.45 3.00 -18.18
N GLY A 208 7.52 3.34 -19.10
CA GLY A 208 6.79 4.59 -19.10
C GLY A 208 5.71 4.66 -18.02
N PHE A 209 4.68 5.45 -18.25
CA PHE A 209 3.51 5.53 -17.38
C PHE A 209 2.73 4.20 -17.34
N PRO A 210 1.93 3.96 -16.27
CA PRO A 210 1.00 2.84 -16.22
C PRO A 210 0.00 2.89 -17.37
N LYS A 211 -0.59 1.74 -17.71
CA LYS A 211 -1.70 1.68 -18.65
C LYS A 211 -2.89 2.48 -18.15
N VAL A 212 -3.69 3.00 -19.07
CA VAL A 212 -4.85 3.84 -18.77
C VAL A 212 -6.10 2.98 -18.64
N GLN A 213 -6.89 3.21 -17.58
CA GLN A 213 -8.20 2.57 -17.38
C GLN A 213 -9.22 3.18 -18.34
N SER A 214 -10.19 2.40 -18.81
CA SER A 214 -11.30 2.93 -19.60
C SER A 214 -12.34 3.66 -18.77
N ALA A 215 -13.13 4.48 -19.44
CA ALA A 215 -14.25 5.23 -18.84
C ALA A 215 -15.41 4.32 -18.40
N THR A 216 -15.61 3.18 -19.04
CA THR A 216 -16.78 2.31 -18.83
C THR A 216 -16.57 1.33 -17.68
N ALA A 217 -17.59 1.24 -16.83
CA ALA A 217 -17.63 0.45 -15.60
C ALA A 217 -18.47 -0.82 -15.73
N GLU A 218 -18.41 -1.53 -16.85
CA GLU A 218 -19.10 -2.82 -16.93
C GLU A 218 -18.41 -3.84 -16.01
N GLN A 219 -19.22 -4.43 -15.11
CA GLN A 219 -18.74 -5.57 -14.31
C GLN A 219 -18.51 -6.75 -15.25
N GLN A 220 -17.27 -7.16 -15.33
CA GLN A 220 -16.88 -8.35 -16.06
C GLN A 220 -16.94 -9.56 -15.12
N PRO A 221 -17.32 -10.76 -15.62
CA PRO A 221 -17.20 -12.01 -14.86
C PRO A 221 -15.78 -12.19 -14.31
N ALA A 222 -15.62 -12.94 -13.24
CA ALA A 222 -14.30 -13.24 -12.68
C ALA A 222 -13.38 -13.84 -13.74
N LEU A 223 -12.12 -13.36 -13.83
CA LEU A 223 -11.15 -13.86 -14.79
C LEU A 223 -10.82 -15.33 -14.56
N LEU A 224 -10.75 -15.73 -13.29
CA LEU A 224 -10.60 -17.11 -12.87
C LEU A 224 -11.86 -17.53 -12.10
N ASP A 225 -12.36 -18.71 -12.37
CA ASP A 225 -13.46 -19.30 -11.62
C ASP A 225 -13.11 -19.33 -10.12
N PRO A 226 -14.03 -18.96 -9.21
CA PRO A 226 -13.78 -18.97 -7.77
C PRO A 226 -13.32 -20.32 -7.20
N GLY A 227 -13.76 -21.44 -7.81
CA GLY A 227 -13.35 -22.78 -7.43
C GLY A 227 -12.00 -23.21 -8.02
N TRP A 228 -11.48 -22.49 -9.02
CA TRP A 228 -10.22 -22.83 -9.70
C TRP A 228 -9.07 -23.01 -8.72
N LEU A 229 -8.84 -22.06 -7.82
CA LEU A 229 -7.74 -22.12 -6.85
C LEU A 229 -7.86 -23.33 -5.93
N HIS A 230 -9.08 -23.60 -5.45
CA HIS A 230 -9.37 -24.77 -4.63
C HIS A 230 -9.02 -26.09 -5.36
N GLY A 231 -9.42 -26.21 -6.62
CA GLY A 231 -9.13 -27.38 -7.44
C GLY A 231 -7.64 -27.58 -7.69
N VAL A 232 -6.91 -26.55 -8.16
CA VAL A 232 -5.47 -26.68 -8.52
C VAL A 232 -4.57 -26.86 -7.28
N THR A 233 -4.99 -26.40 -6.12
CA THR A 233 -4.27 -26.59 -4.85
C THR A 233 -4.68 -27.86 -4.11
N GLN A 234 -5.62 -28.63 -4.64
CA GLN A 234 -6.21 -29.77 -3.96
C GLN A 234 -6.67 -29.40 -2.52
N ALA A 235 -7.51 -28.39 -2.44
CA ALA A 235 -8.02 -27.85 -1.17
C ALA A 235 -6.92 -27.31 -0.24
N GLY A 236 -5.89 -26.66 -0.82
CA GLY A 236 -4.79 -26.06 -0.04
C GLY A 236 -3.67 -27.03 0.35
N ARG A 237 -3.77 -28.31 -0.03
CA ARG A 237 -2.76 -29.33 0.32
C ARG A 237 -1.49 -29.24 -0.54
N ARG A 238 -1.53 -28.53 -1.69
CA ARG A 238 -0.42 -28.50 -2.64
C ARG A 238 -0.10 -27.07 -3.03
N ARG A 239 1.19 -26.74 -3.08
CA ARG A 239 1.71 -25.54 -3.73
C ARG A 239 1.59 -25.65 -5.23
N ILE A 240 1.40 -24.52 -5.91
CA ILE A 240 1.27 -24.44 -7.36
C ILE A 240 2.44 -23.69 -7.98
N ARG A 241 2.70 -24.00 -9.26
CA ARG A 241 3.74 -23.31 -10.03
C ARG A 241 3.19 -21.99 -10.58
N LEU A 242 4.05 -20.97 -10.69
CA LEU A 242 3.71 -19.72 -11.36
C LEU A 242 3.19 -19.94 -12.79
N SER A 243 3.75 -20.94 -13.51
CA SER A 243 3.31 -21.30 -14.86
C SER A 243 1.85 -21.79 -14.91
N THR A 244 1.35 -22.41 -13.85
CA THR A 244 -0.07 -22.82 -13.75
C THR A 244 -0.97 -21.61 -13.70
N VAL A 245 -0.62 -20.61 -12.85
CA VAL A 245 -1.36 -19.34 -12.77
C VAL A 245 -1.27 -18.58 -14.10
N ALA A 246 -0.07 -18.46 -14.65
CA ALA A 246 0.16 -17.76 -15.92
C ALA A 246 -0.67 -18.36 -17.07
N ARG A 247 -0.75 -19.68 -17.15
CA ARG A 247 -1.55 -20.38 -18.16
C ARG A 247 -3.03 -20.08 -17.97
N ALA A 248 -3.57 -20.24 -16.77
CA ALA A 248 -4.98 -20.00 -16.50
C ALA A 248 -5.39 -18.55 -16.82
N VAL A 249 -4.56 -17.57 -16.44
CA VAL A 249 -4.77 -16.16 -16.78
C VAL A 249 -4.72 -15.94 -18.30
N ALA A 250 -3.74 -16.53 -19.00
CA ALA A 250 -3.61 -16.40 -20.45
C ALA A 250 -4.81 -17.01 -21.19
N GLU A 251 -5.20 -18.23 -20.84
CA GLU A 251 -6.36 -18.92 -21.44
C GLU A 251 -7.65 -18.12 -21.22
N SER A 252 -7.85 -17.57 -20.05
CA SER A 252 -9.03 -16.75 -19.73
C SER A 252 -9.03 -15.42 -20.49
N LEU A 253 -7.87 -14.79 -20.70
CA LEU A 253 -7.75 -13.56 -21.49
C LEU A 253 -7.91 -13.86 -22.99
N ASP A 254 -7.33 -14.96 -23.51
CA ASP A 254 -7.48 -15.40 -24.91
C ASP A 254 -8.94 -15.73 -25.24
N ALA A 255 -9.65 -16.37 -24.32
CA ALA A 255 -11.08 -16.65 -24.50
C ALA A 255 -11.90 -15.38 -24.66
N ARG A 256 -11.60 -14.35 -23.88
CA ARG A 256 -12.28 -13.04 -23.95
C ARG A 256 -11.86 -12.22 -25.17
N ALA A 257 -10.61 -12.35 -25.64
CA ALA A 257 -10.14 -11.67 -26.84
C ALA A 257 -10.83 -12.16 -28.13
N ARG A 258 -11.48 -13.34 -28.08
CA ARG A 258 -12.27 -13.91 -29.19
C ARG A 258 -13.69 -13.37 -29.24
N GLU A 259 -14.16 -12.73 -28.18
CA GLU A 259 -15.45 -12.04 -28.20
C GLU A 259 -15.36 -10.82 -29.12
N PRO A 260 -16.35 -10.56 -29.99
CA PRO A 260 -16.33 -9.40 -30.83
C PRO A 260 -16.32 -8.15 -29.98
N TYR A 261 -15.24 -7.39 -30.01
CA TYR A 261 -14.99 -6.14 -29.27
C TYR A 261 -13.96 -6.21 -28.11
N THR A 262 -12.77 -6.73 -28.34
CA THR A 262 -11.70 -6.62 -27.32
C THR A 262 -10.39 -6.09 -27.91
N PRO A 263 -10.35 -4.84 -28.42
CA PRO A 263 -9.08 -4.28 -28.86
C PRO A 263 -8.14 -4.08 -27.66
N GLY A 264 -6.89 -4.45 -27.82
CA GLY A 264 -5.82 -4.14 -26.85
C GLY A 264 -5.69 -5.10 -25.67
N MET A 265 -6.32 -6.30 -25.72
CA MET A 265 -6.05 -7.36 -24.74
C MET A 265 -4.56 -7.71 -24.77
N PRO A 266 -3.86 -7.63 -23.63
CA PRO A 266 -2.45 -7.98 -23.60
C PRO A 266 -2.27 -9.49 -23.77
N ASP A 267 -1.27 -9.90 -24.55
CA ASP A 267 -0.82 -11.28 -24.52
C ASP A 267 -0.18 -11.58 -23.15
N ALA A 268 -0.92 -12.28 -22.29
CA ALA A 268 -0.44 -12.65 -20.97
C ALA A 268 0.81 -13.56 -21.02
N ARG A 269 1.04 -14.28 -22.11
CA ARG A 269 2.25 -15.07 -22.32
C ARG A 269 3.49 -14.19 -22.36
N GLU A 270 3.37 -12.96 -22.90
CA GLU A 270 4.46 -12.00 -22.86
C GLU A 270 4.81 -11.54 -21.43
N TRP A 271 3.85 -11.52 -20.48
CA TRP A 271 4.13 -11.11 -19.11
C TRP A 271 5.06 -12.07 -18.39
N PHE A 272 4.95 -13.35 -18.72
CA PHE A 272 5.68 -14.43 -18.07
C PHE A 272 6.85 -14.96 -18.93
N SER A 273 7.01 -14.48 -20.19
CA SER A 273 8.07 -14.93 -21.07
C SER A 273 9.36 -14.13 -20.92
N ARG A 274 10.51 -14.82 -21.15
CA ARG A 274 11.82 -14.15 -21.25
C ARG A 274 11.93 -13.31 -22.55
N ALA A 275 11.15 -13.62 -23.58
CA ALA A 275 11.17 -12.99 -24.89
C ALA A 275 10.59 -11.59 -24.90
N GLY A 276 9.60 -11.28 -24.06
CA GLY A 276 8.97 -9.96 -23.98
C GLY A 276 9.90 -8.77 -23.65
N ARG A 277 11.17 -9.06 -23.32
CA ARG A 277 12.20 -8.03 -23.12
C ARG A 277 12.92 -7.60 -24.40
N ARG A 278 12.91 -8.40 -25.46
CA ARG A 278 13.69 -8.10 -26.68
C ARG A 278 12.95 -7.25 -27.70
N HIS A 279 11.63 -7.09 -27.61
CA HIS A 279 10.80 -6.47 -28.65
C HIS A 279 10.35 -5.03 -28.37
N ARG A 280 10.69 -4.39 -27.23
CA ARG A 280 10.54 -2.94 -27.15
C ARG A 280 11.62 -2.29 -28.04
N ARG A 281 11.27 -2.06 -29.32
CA ARG A 281 11.88 -1.00 -30.12
C ARG A 281 11.83 0.26 -29.24
N ARG A 282 12.82 1.17 -29.41
CA ARG A 282 12.80 2.50 -28.82
C ARG A 282 11.48 3.19 -29.22
N GLN A 283 10.45 3.03 -28.43
CA GLN A 283 9.19 3.75 -28.59
C GLN A 283 9.29 5.03 -27.77
N ASP A 284 8.79 6.10 -28.35
CA ASP A 284 8.59 7.33 -27.60
C ASP A 284 7.48 7.08 -26.57
N GLU A 285 7.84 7.08 -25.29
CA GLU A 285 6.91 6.80 -24.20
C GLU A 285 5.78 7.83 -24.13
N ASN A 286 6.01 9.05 -24.62
CA ASN A 286 4.98 10.09 -24.69
C ASN A 286 3.94 9.76 -25.77
N GLN A 287 4.38 9.27 -26.94
CA GLN A 287 3.47 8.79 -27.99
C GLN A 287 2.69 7.56 -27.54
N VAL A 288 3.37 6.60 -26.85
CA VAL A 288 2.70 5.43 -26.27
C VAL A 288 1.62 5.84 -25.27
N PHE A 289 1.89 6.84 -24.43
CA PHE A 289 0.92 7.34 -23.47
C PHE A 289 -0.27 8.04 -24.18
N ALA A 290 -0.01 8.92 -25.13
CA ALA A 290 -1.07 9.61 -25.89
C ALA A 290 -1.99 8.62 -26.62
N ALA A 291 -1.41 7.59 -27.26
CA ALA A 291 -2.17 6.52 -27.89
C ALA A 291 -3.00 5.71 -26.89
N ALA A 292 -2.46 5.44 -25.69
CA ALA A 292 -3.19 4.73 -24.63
C ALA A 292 -4.38 5.54 -24.11
N VAL A 293 -4.26 6.88 -24.02
CA VAL A 293 -5.37 7.76 -23.63
C VAL A 293 -6.45 7.77 -24.71
N ALA A 294 -6.08 7.91 -25.98
CA ALA A 294 -7.02 7.87 -27.11
C ALA A 294 -7.81 6.54 -27.09
N ALA A 295 -7.11 5.41 -27.01
CA ALA A 295 -7.74 4.10 -26.96
C ALA A 295 -8.69 3.93 -25.76
N ALA A 296 -8.32 4.45 -24.58
CA ALA A 296 -9.17 4.39 -23.38
C ALA A 296 -10.44 5.26 -23.47
N VAL A 297 -10.43 6.30 -24.33
CA VAL A 297 -11.59 7.15 -24.61
C VAL A 297 -12.51 6.51 -25.64
N GLU A 298 -11.94 5.94 -26.71
CA GLU A 298 -12.68 5.41 -27.85
C GLU A 298 -13.30 4.03 -27.59
N SER A 299 -12.66 3.22 -26.76
CA SER A 299 -13.05 1.84 -26.57
C SER A 299 -13.03 1.40 -25.11
N PRO A 300 -14.05 0.66 -24.62
CA PRO A 300 -13.99 0.05 -23.28
C PRO A 300 -12.80 -0.91 -23.21
N THR A 301 -11.90 -0.68 -22.24
CA THR A 301 -10.74 -1.56 -22.02
C THR A 301 -11.14 -2.74 -21.15
N THR A 302 -11.63 -3.79 -21.73
CA THR A 302 -12.08 -5.02 -21.04
C THR A 302 -10.97 -5.69 -20.24
N TRP A 303 -9.70 -5.54 -20.67
CA TRP A 303 -8.55 -6.08 -19.94
C TRP A 303 -8.43 -5.57 -18.50
N TYR A 304 -8.76 -4.30 -18.27
CA TYR A 304 -8.67 -3.71 -16.94
C TYR A 304 -9.63 -4.42 -15.96
N HIS A 305 -10.88 -4.56 -16.35
CA HIS A 305 -11.90 -5.21 -15.53
C HIS A 305 -11.61 -6.69 -15.31
N ALA A 306 -11.09 -7.37 -16.35
CA ALA A 306 -10.67 -8.75 -16.25
C ALA A 306 -9.55 -8.93 -15.20
N LEU A 307 -8.49 -8.12 -15.26
CA LEU A 307 -7.41 -8.18 -14.29
C LEU A 307 -7.83 -7.69 -12.91
N ASP A 308 -8.73 -6.71 -12.86
CA ASP A 308 -9.24 -6.18 -11.60
C ASP A 308 -10.08 -7.21 -10.83
N SER A 309 -10.79 -8.09 -11.54
CA SER A 309 -11.53 -9.20 -10.94
C SER A 309 -10.66 -10.20 -10.17
N LEU A 310 -9.34 -10.22 -10.42
CA LEU A 310 -8.39 -11.03 -9.63
C LEU A 310 -8.08 -10.43 -8.24
N SER A 311 -8.42 -9.17 -7.99
CA SER A 311 -8.04 -8.47 -6.74
C SER A 311 -8.40 -9.22 -5.48
N PRO A 312 -9.64 -9.71 -5.29
CA PRO A 312 -10.04 -10.43 -4.08
C PRO A 312 -9.27 -11.74 -3.89
N HIS A 313 -8.83 -12.36 -4.98
CA HIS A 313 -8.17 -13.67 -4.98
C HIS A 313 -6.63 -13.57 -4.97
N THR A 314 -6.07 -12.40 -5.29
CA THR A 314 -4.63 -12.22 -5.43
C THR A 314 -3.82 -12.66 -4.19
N PRO A 315 -4.20 -12.33 -2.94
CA PRO A 315 -3.45 -12.80 -1.78
C PRO A 315 -3.44 -14.32 -1.64
N ALA A 316 -4.57 -15.00 -1.89
CA ALA A 316 -4.68 -16.45 -1.80
C ALA A 316 -3.90 -17.15 -2.92
N ILE A 317 -3.98 -16.64 -4.16
CA ILE A 317 -3.18 -17.13 -5.29
C ILE A 317 -1.69 -16.99 -4.98
N TRP A 318 -1.27 -15.82 -4.50
CA TRP A 318 0.12 -15.58 -4.12
C TRP A 318 0.60 -16.56 -3.06
N HIS A 319 -0.19 -16.72 -2.00
CA HIS A 319 0.14 -17.65 -0.92
C HIS A 319 0.24 -19.10 -1.40
N ALA A 320 -0.54 -19.50 -2.41
CA ALA A 320 -0.49 -20.83 -2.97
C ALA A 320 0.72 -21.10 -3.89
N ILE A 321 1.34 -20.07 -4.46
CA ILE A 321 2.50 -20.22 -5.35
C ILE A 321 3.73 -20.68 -4.55
N ASP A 322 4.55 -21.56 -5.13
CA ASP A 322 5.84 -21.97 -4.60
C ASP A 322 6.79 -20.78 -4.36
N GLU A 323 7.56 -20.78 -3.28
CA GLU A 323 8.40 -19.65 -2.87
C GLU A 323 9.47 -19.28 -3.92
N CYS A 324 10.06 -20.27 -4.61
CA CYS A 324 11.01 -20.01 -5.70
C CYS A 324 10.34 -19.30 -6.87
N ASP A 325 9.12 -19.69 -7.19
CA ASP A 325 8.32 -19.09 -8.25
C ASP A 325 7.79 -17.69 -7.83
N GLN A 326 7.51 -17.45 -6.55
CA GLN A 326 7.24 -16.10 -6.03
C GLN A 326 8.45 -15.18 -6.24
N MET A 327 9.67 -15.63 -5.91
CA MET A 327 10.89 -14.85 -6.14
C MET A 327 11.14 -14.62 -7.63
N LEU A 328 10.87 -15.63 -8.48
CA LEU A 328 10.94 -15.49 -9.93
C LEU A 328 9.98 -14.40 -10.43
N PHE A 329 8.73 -14.40 -9.95
CA PHE A 329 7.75 -13.39 -10.29
C PHE A 329 8.22 -11.99 -9.86
N LEU A 330 8.67 -11.82 -8.62
CA LEU A 330 9.12 -10.53 -8.09
C LEU A 330 10.28 -9.94 -8.89
N THR A 331 11.22 -10.79 -9.33
CA THR A 331 12.43 -10.35 -10.03
C THR A 331 12.22 -10.18 -11.54
N ARG A 332 11.30 -10.92 -12.16
CA ARG A 332 11.17 -10.99 -13.62
C ARG A 332 9.86 -10.46 -14.17
N CYS A 333 8.73 -10.66 -13.47
CA CYS A 333 7.40 -10.42 -13.99
C CYS A 333 6.71 -9.20 -13.34
N ARG A 334 6.99 -8.92 -12.07
CA ARG A 334 6.31 -7.90 -11.27
C ARG A 334 6.20 -6.54 -11.96
N ALA A 335 7.29 -6.08 -12.58
CA ALA A 335 7.29 -4.75 -13.20
C ALA A 335 6.26 -4.67 -14.35
N ARG A 336 6.14 -5.75 -15.16
CA ARG A 336 5.18 -5.83 -16.25
C ARG A 336 3.74 -6.01 -15.75
N TRP A 337 3.57 -6.86 -14.76
CA TRP A 337 2.29 -7.03 -14.06
C TRP A 337 1.77 -5.70 -13.51
N ASN A 338 2.62 -4.94 -12.81
CA ASN A 338 2.23 -3.68 -12.21
C ASN A 338 1.85 -2.60 -13.24
N GLU A 339 2.40 -2.64 -14.45
CA GLU A 339 2.05 -1.70 -15.53
C GLU A 339 0.55 -1.77 -15.89
N TYR A 340 -0.02 -2.98 -15.85
CA TYR A 340 -1.43 -3.22 -16.11
C TYR A 340 -2.26 -3.17 -14.82
N ARG A 341 -1.78 -3.81 -13.77
CA ARG A 341 -2.55 -3.97 -12.54
C ARG A 341 -2.68 -2.68 -11.73
N HIS A 342 -1.66 -1.84 -11.75
CA HIS A 342 -1.67 -0.50 -11.16
C HIS A 342 -1.91 0.54 -12.25
N SER A 343 -2.93 0.34 -13.05
CA SER A 343 -3.30 1.23 -14.14
C SER A 343 -3.80 2.58 -13.64
N MET A 344 -3.63 3.60 -14.49
CA MET A 344 -3.97 4.99 -14.18
C MET A 344 -5.45 5.25 -14.49
N PRO A 345 -6.22 5.91 -13.60
CA PRO A 345 -7.55 6.40 -13.93
C PRO A 345 -7.55 7.33 -15.13
N LEU A 346 -8.54 7.22 -16.01
CA LEU A 346 -8.65 8.04 -17.22
C LEU A 346 -8.69 9.55 -16.89
N VAL A 347 -9.31 9.94 -15.78
CA VAL A 347 -9.35 11.34 -15.33
C VAL A 347 -7.95 11.90 -15.10
N ASN A 348 -7.04 11.14 -14.50
CA ASN A 348 -5.65 11.56 -14.32
C ASN A 348 -4.90 11.59 -15.66
N ALA A 349 -5.12 10.60 -16.51
CA ALA A 349 -4.50 10.56 -17.84
C ALA A 349 -4.90 11.74 -18.71
N ARG A 350 -6.19 12.14 -18.70
CA ARG A 350 -6.68 13.34 -19.38
C ARG A 350 -6.06 14.62 -18.83
N ALA A 351 -5.84 14.71 -17.52
CA ALA A 351 -5.20 15.87 -16.91
C ALA A 351 -3.73 16.02 -17.33
N LEU A 352 -3.02 14.90 -17.59
CA LEU A 352 -1.61 14.92 -18.02
C LEU A 352 -1.43 15.11 -19.51
N LEU A 353 -2.42 14.74 -20.34
CA LEU A 353 -2.28 14.68 -21.80
C LEU A 353 -1.86 16.02 -22.45
N PRO A 354 -2.43 17.18 -22.09
CA PRO A 354 -2.00 18.46 -22.67
C PRO A 354 -0.52 18.76 -22.43
N ALA A 355 -0.02 18.50 -21.22
CA ALA A 355 1.38 18.72 -20.87
C ALA A 355 2.32 17.75 -21.60
N VAL A 356 1.87 16.51 -21.87
CA VAL A 356 2.64 15.54 -22.67
C VAL A 356 2.69 15.98 -24.14
N LEU A 357 1.57 16.42 -24.70
CA LEU A 357 1.50 16.87 -26.10
C LEU A 357 2.29 18.16 -26.36
N SER A 358 2.33 19.09 -25.39
CA SER A 358 3.15 20.30 -25.48
C SER A 358 4.64 20.07 -25.23
N GLY A 359 5.03 18.88 -24.75
CA GLY A 359 6.41 18.58 -24.36
C GLY A 359 6.82 19.13 -22.98
N GLN A 360 5.91 19.77 -22.24
CA GLN A 360 6.15 20.21 -20.86
C GLN A 360 6.39 19.02 -19.94
N LEU A 361 5.61 17.94 -20.11
CA LEU A 361 5.78 16.68 -19.38
C LEU A 361 6.40 15.60 -20.28
N THR A 362 7.51 15.03 -19.85
CA THR A 362 8.18 13.95 -20.58
C THR A 362 8.41 12.73 -19.69
N VAL A 363 8.31 11.55 -20.30
CA VAL A 363 8.61 10.27 -19.63
C VAL A 363 9.81 9.62 -20.31
N ARG A 364 10.82 9.30 -19.53
CA ARG A 364 12.09 8.74 -20.02
C ARG A 364 12.41 7.43 -19.32
N THR A 365 12.77 6.43 -20.10
CA THR A 365 13.22 5.13 -19.58
C THR A 365 14.73 4.99 -19.67
N GLY A 366 15.27 4.00 -18.95
CA GLY A 366 16.71 3.74 -18.97
C GLY A 366 17.50 4.51 -17.91
N LEU A 367 16.86 5.00 -16.85
CA LEU A 367 17.53 5.67 -15.72
C LEU A 367 18.74 4.86 -15.25
N THR A 368 19.89 5.52 -15.15
CA THR A 368 21.17 4.95 -14.69
C THR A 368 21.67 5.59 -13.41
N SER A 369 21.60 6.90 -13.29
CA SER A 369 22.08 7.61 -12.09
C SER A 369 21.31 8.90 -11.84
N VAL A 370 21.30 9.29 -10.58
CA VAL A 370 20.85 10.59 -10.09
C VAL A 370 21.97 11.12 -9.21
N THR A 371 22.45 12.31 -9.49
CA THR A 371 23.54 12.94 -8.74
C THR A 371 23.23 14.42 -8.49
N PRO A 372 23.57 14.94 -7.31
CA PRO A 372 23.54 16.38 -7.09
C PRO A 372 24.62 17.04 -7.92
N GLU A 373 24.33 18.24 -8.40
CA GLU A 373 25.24 19.10 -9.13
C GLU A 373 25.24 20.47 -8.48
N ASP A 374 26.25 20.71 -7.65
CA ASP A 374 26.41 21.96 -6.93
C ASP A 374 27.49 22.79 -7.64
N SER A 375 27.11 23.93 -8.24
CA SER A 375 28.02 24.89 -8.84
C SER A 375 27.76 26.29 -8.29
N GLY A 376 28.70 26.82 -7.50
CA GLY A 376 28.51 28.10 -6.81
C GLY A 376 27.32 28.07 -5.86
N THR A 377 26.36 28.98 -6.06
CA THR A 377 25.10 29.05 -5.31
C THR A 377 23.99 28.17 -5.89
N ALA A 378 24.15 27.67 -7.12
CA ALA A 378 23.14 26.85 -7.81
C ALA A 378 23.20 25.40 -7.34
N ARG A 379 22.11 24.92 -6.75
CA ARG A 379 21.93 23.52 -6.36
C ARG A 379 20.98 22.87 -7.35
N ARG A 380 21.49 21.92 -8.16
CA ARG A 380 20.72 21.24 -9.18
C ARG A 380 20.87 19.73 -9.08
N TRP A 381 20.08 19.02 -9.87
CA TRP A 381 20.10 17.57 -9.94
C TRP A 381 20.38 17.12 -11.37
N ARG A 382 21.38 16.29 -11.57
CA ARG A 382 21.65 15.64 -12.86
C ARG A 382 21.07 14.24 -12.89
N ILE A 383 20.22 13.98 -13.90
CA ILE A 383 19.61 12.66 -14.11
C ILE A 383 20.11 12.11 -15.44
N SER A 384 20.72 10.92 -15.40
CA SER A 384 21.32 10.27 -16.58
C SER A 384 20.52 9.02 -16.98
N THR A 385 20.47 8.76 -18.28
CA THR A 385 19.83 7.58 -18.88
C THR A 385 20.77 6.90 -19.85
N ARG A 386 20.53 5.58 -20.14
CA ARG A 386 21.40 4.76 -21.02
C ARG A 386 21.49 5.30 -22.46
N SER A 387 20.51 6.01 -22.94
CA SER A 387 20.33 6.35 -24.35
C SER A 387 19.92 7.80 -24.55
N GLY A 388 20.29 8.70 -23.63
CA GLY A 388 19.97 10.13 -23.71
C GLY A 388 21.22 10.98 -23.95
N PRO A 389 21.05 12.25 -24.39
CA PRO A 389 22.10 13.25 -24.32
C PRO A 389 22.59 13.40 -22.87
N PRO A 390 23.76 14.07 -22.63
CA PRO A 390 24.24 14.31 -21.27
C PRO A 390 23.09 14.79 -20.38
N GLY A 391 23.00 14.22 -19.18
CA GLY A 391 21.83 14.36 -18.31
C GLY A 391 21.36 15.81 -18.17
N HIS A 392 20.05 16.02 -18.27
CA HIS A 392 19.46 17.32 -17.96
C HIS A 392 19.65 17.66 -16.49
N ALA A 393 19.90 18.93 -16.21
CA ALA A 393 19.92 19.45 -14.85
C ALA A 393 18.52 19.96 -14.47
N TYR A 394 18.08 19.61 -13.26
CA TYR A 394 16.79 19.97 -12.69
C TYR A 394 16.99 20.82 -11.44
N ASP A 395 16.11 21.78 -11.23
CA ASP A 395 16.14 22.62 -10.04
C ASP A 395 15.62 21.86 -8.81
N PHE A 396 14.64 20.99 -9.01
CA PHE A 396 14.06 20.13 -7.97
C PHE A 396 14.07 18.65 -8.38
N LEU A 397 14.23 17.80 -7.37
CA LEU A 397 14.10 16.35 -7.51
C LEU A 397 13.00 15.83 -6.61
N VAL A 398 12.12 14.99 -7.16
CA VAL A 398 11.04 14.32 -6.40
C VAL A 398 11.26 12.82 -6.43
N ASP A 399 11.27 12.18 -5.25
CA ASP A 399 11.31 10.72 -5.13
C ASP A 399 9.88 10.15 -5.20
N ALA A 400 9.54 9.62 -6.37
CA ALA A 400 8.27 8.93 -6.63
C ALA A 400 8.47 7.41 -6.85
N THR A 401 9.53 6.85 -6.28
CA THR A 401 9.84 5.40 -6.39
C THR A 401 8.90 4.51 -5.57
N GLY A 402 8.08 5.11 -4.72
CA GLY A 402 7.20 4.43 -3.78
C GLY A 402 7.92 4.00 -2.50
N GLY A 403 7.15 3.54 -1.51
CA GLY A 403 7.70 3.07 -0.25
C GLY A 403 8.56 1.81 -0.43
N HIS A 404 9.66 1.75 0.26
CA HIS A 404 10.53 0.57 0.29
C HIS A 404 9.97 -0.50 1.23
N LEU A 405 9.68 -1.66 0.68
CA LEU A 405 9.36 -2.86 1.46
C LEU A 405 10.61 -3.52 2.08
N ALA A 406 11.79 -3.04 1.71
CA ALA A 406 13.05 -3.47 2.32
C ALA A 406 13.18 -2.83 3.70
N ILE A 407 12.81 -3.57 4.73
CA ILE A 407 12.84 -3.11 6.13
C ILE A 407 14.23 -2.68 6.56
N ALA A 408 15.30 -3.28 6.02
CA ALA A 408 16.67 -2.88 6.29
C ALA A 408 16.98 -1.41 5.92
N CYS A 409 16.22 -0.84 4.99
CA CYS A 409 16.35 0.56 4.57
C CYS A 409 15.43 1.52 5.34
N GLN A 410 14.61 1.02 6.28
CA GLN A 410 13.69 1.86 7.03
C GLN A 410 14.41 2.63 8.14
N ARG A 411 14.11 3.93 8.22
CA ARG A 411 14.60 4.79 9.31
C ARG A 411 13.73 4.73 10.56
N ASP A 412 12.66 3.95 10.55
CA ASP A 412 11.75 3.78 11.67
C ASP A 412 12.44 3.07 12.84
N ALA A 413 12.56 3.78 13.97
CA ALA A 413 13.28 3.30 15.15
C ALA A 413 12.60 2.08 15.78
N LEU A 414 11.26 2.09 15.87
CA LEU A 414 10.47 0.98 16.41
C LEU A 414 10.69 -0.30 15.62
N LEU A 415 10.57 -0.24 14.31
CA LEU A 415 10.74 -1.42 13.44
C LEU A 415 12.17 -1.96 13.48
N ARG A 416 13.17 -1.07 13.42
CA ARG A 416 14.58 -1.48 13.53
C ARG A 416 14.89 -2.12 14.86
N GLY A 417 14.45 -1.51 15.97
CA GLY A 417 14.64 -2.05 17.31
C GLY A 417 13.99 -3.42 17.45
N ALA A 418 12.76 -3.59 16.98
CA ALA A 418 12.03 -4.86 17.01
C ALA A 418 12.70 -5.96 16.17
N ILE A 419 13.33 -5.61 15.04
CA ILE A 419 14.11 -6.56 14.22
C ILE A 419 15.39 -6.97 14.94
N VAL A 420 16.14 -6.01 15.48
CA VAL A 420 17.40 -6.29 16.19
C VAL A 420 17.16 -7.20 17.40
N ARG A 421 16.05 -7.02 18.12
CA ARG A 421 15.64 -7.90 19.23
C ARG A 421 15.04 -9.23 18.76
N GLY A 422 14.94 -9.46 17.46
CA GLY A 422 14.35 -10.67 16.90
C GLY A 422 12.83 -10.76 17.11
N LEU A 423 12.14 -9.66 17.46
CA LEU A 423 10.67 -9.65 17.56
C LEU A 423 10.01 -9.70 16.17
N LEU A 424 10.63 -9.10 15.16
CA LEU A 424 10.19 -9.14 13.78
C LEU A 424 11.20 -9.90 12.92
N THR A 425 10.72 -10.79 12.08
CA THR A 425 11.54 -11.56 11.13
C THR A 425 11.32 -11.03 9.72
N ILE A 426 12.40 -10.64 9.04
CA ILE A 426 12.33 -10.12 7.68
C ILE A 426 11.89 -11.23 6.72
N ASP A 427 10.92 -10.94 5.86
CA ASP A 427 10.56 -11.82 4.75
C ASP A 427 11.49 -11.52 3.55
N PRO A 428 12.15 -12.54 2.95
CA PRO A 428 13.03 -12.33 1.81
C PRO A 428 12.31 -11.77 0.57
N ARG A 429 10.99 -11.92 0.51
CA ARG A 429 10.13 -11.35 -0.55
C ARG A 429 9.79 -9.87 -0.30
N GLY A 430 10.01 -9.37 0.89
CA GLY A 430 9.75 -8.00 1.35
C GLY A 430 8.82 -7.94 2.55
N GLY A 431 9.08 -7.00 3.44
CA GLY A 431 8.32 -6.83 4.68
C GLY A 431 8.70 -7.80 5.78
N VAL A 432 7.74 -8.14 6.63
CA VAL A 432 7.86 -9.01 7.81
C VAL A 432 7.11 -10.31 7.58
N ARG A 433 7.65 -11.42 8.04
CA ARG A 433 7.00 -12.73 8.00
C ARG A 433 5.80 -12.77 8.94
N VAL A 434 4.63 -13.07 8.39
CA VAL A 434 3.39 -13.23 9.14
C VAL A 434 2.66 -14.51 8.72
N ALA A 435 1.83 -15.04 9.58
CA ALA A 435 0.93 -16.14 9.25
C ALA A 435 -0.19 -15.61 8.33
N PHE A 436 -0.49 -16.34 7.25
CA PHE A 436 -1.45 -15.90 6.21
C PHE A 436 -2.85 -15.66 6.78
N ASP A 437 -3.35 -16.56 7.63
CA ASP A 437 -4.74 -16.51 8.10
C ASP A 437 -4.98 -15.58 9.28
N THR A 438 -3.93 -15.24 10.04
CA THR A 438 -4.06 -14.47 11.30
C THR A 438 -3.28 -13.18 11.31
N CYS A 439 -2.34 -12.99 10.37
CA CYS A 439 -1.36 -11.90 10.39
C CYS A 439 -0.52 -11.84 11.68
N GLN A 440 -0.44 -12.95 12.45
CA GLN A 440 0.52 -13.06 13.55
C GLN A 440 1.94 -13.03 13.01
N VAL A 441 2.81 -12.32 13.70
CA VAL A 441 4.23 -12.29 13.36
C VAL A 441 4.84 -13.68 13.55
N LEU A 442 5.67 -14.12 12.61
CA LEU A 442 6.39 -15.38 12.67
C LEU A 442 7.83 -15.17 13.15
N SER A 443 8.29 -16.07 13.99
CA SER A 443 9.70 -16.21 14.36
C SER A 443 10.53 -16.75 13.20
N ALA A 444 11.85 -16.77 13.34
CA ALA A 444 12.77 -17.29 12.32
C ALA A 444 12.54 -18.80 12.05
N ASP A 445 12.14 -19.55 13.04
CA ASP A 445 11.77 -20.97 12.94
C ASP A 445 10.38 -21.24 12.35
N GLY A 446 9.64 -20.17 12.02
CA GLY A 446 8.29 -20.26 11.48
C GLY A 446 7.17 -20.39 12.49
N SER A 447 7.47 -20.46 13.79
CA SER A 447 6.46 -20.45 14.85
C SER A 447 5.79 -19.07 14.96
N THR A 448 4.51 -19.05 15.36
CA THR A 448 3.79 -17.79 15.60
C THR A 448 4.24 -17.16 16.93
N ARG A 449 4.43 -15.83 16.91
CA ARG A 449 4.65 -15.06 18.15
C ARG A 449 3.31 -14.76 18.80
N PRO A 450 3.06 -15.27 20.02
CA PRO A 450 1.82 -14.98 20.70
C PRO A 450 1.59 -13.48 20.85
N ASN A 451 0.35 -13.05 20.59
CA ASN A 451 -0.14 -11.70 20.87
C ASN A 451 0.57 -10.54 20.09
N LEU A 452 1.38 -10.86 19.08
CA LEU A 452 1.98 -9.86 18.20
C LEU A 452 1.49 -10.05 16.78
N TYR A 453 0.85 -9.01 16.23
CA TYR A 453 0.25 -9.00 14.91
C TYR A 453 0.78 -7.84 14.08
N LEU A 454 0.74 -7.98 12.76
CA LEU A 454 1.13 -6.92 11.82
C LEU A 454 0.11 -6.84 10.69
N VAL A 455 -0.33 -5.62 10.35
CA VAL A 455 -1.19 -5.35 9.19
C VAL A 455 -0.59 -4.25 8.32
N GLY A 456 -1.02 -4.21 7.07
CA GLY A 456 -0.60 -3.17 6.14
C GLY A 456 0.52 -3.58 5.19
N PRO A 457 1.18 -2.62 4.55
CA PRO A 457 2.15 -2.85 3.47
C PRO A 457 3.30 -3.80 3.84
N LEU A 458 3.69 -3.82 5.11
CA LEU A 458 4.79 -4.67 5.57
C LEU A 458 4.46 -6.17 5.62
N THR A 459 3.22 -6.58 5.35
CA THR A 459 2.84 -7.99 5.17
C THR A 459 3.00 -8.47 3.72
N PHE A 460 3.67 -7.71 2.86
CA PHE A 460 3.82 -7.94 1.43
C PHE A 460 4.32 -9.33 1.07
N GLY A 461 5.35 -9.85 1.73
CA GLY A 461 5.89 -11.18 1.44
C GLY A 461 4.84 -12.28 1.53
N THR A 462 3.89 -12.14 2.44
CA THR A 462 2.80 -13.10 2.66
C THR A 462 1.56 -12.83 1.81
N HIS A 463 1.12 -11.56 1.70
CA HIS A 463 -0.14 -11.19 1.06
C HIS A 463 0.01 -10.50 -0.30
N PHE A 464 1.22 -10.15 -0.72
CA PHE A 464 1.62 -9.53 -1.98
C PHE A 464 0.93 -8.19 -2.28
N TYR A 465 -0.40 -8.13 -2.32
CA TYR A 465 -1.17 -6.96 -2.79
C TYR A 465 -1.53 -6.00 -1.63
N THR A 466 -0.56 -5.65 -0.80
CA THR A 466 -0.76 -4.93 0.47
C THR A 466 -0.77 -3.40 0.37
N ASN A 467 -0.67 -2.84 -0.83
CA ASN A 467 -0.96 -1.44 -1.12
C ASN A 467 -2.45 -1.22 -1.50
N SER A 468 -3.27 -2.27 -1.52
CA SER A 468 -4.73 -2.21 -1.70
C SER A 468 -5.43 -1.98 -0.36
N PHE A 469 -6.40 -1.06 -0.34
CA PHE A 469 -7.28 -0.89 0.82
C PHE A 469 -8.05 -2.17 1.15
N GLU A 470 -8.56 -2.87 0.13
CA GLU A 470 -9.33 -4.12 0.29
C GLU A 470 -8.50 -5.20 1.01
N THR A 471 -7.26 -5.45 0.53
CA THR A 471 -6.37 -6.43 1.16
C THR A 471 -6.08 -6.05 2.62
N ASN A 472 -5.82 -4.77 2.90
CA ASN A 472 -5.53 -4.31 4.26
C ASN A 472 -6.76 -4.38 5.17
N ARG A 473 -7.96 -4.10 4.65
CA ARG A 473 -9.23 -4.31 5.36
C ARG A 473 -9.41 -5.79 5.74
N ASP A 474 -9.24 -6.69 4.78
CA ASP A 474 -9.42 -8.12 5.00
C ASP A 474 -8.38 -8.68 5.98
N ASN A 475 -7.14 -8.19 5.92
CA ASN A 475 -6.11 -8.52 6.91
C ASN A 475 -6.45 -7.98 8.31
N ALA A 476 -7.01 -6.77 8.40
CA ALA A 476 -7.50 -6.22 9.67
C ALA A 476 -8.64 -7.09 10.27
N PHE A 477 -9.47 -7.68 9.42
CA PHE A 477 -10.52 -8.62 9.86
C PHE A 477 -9.93 -9.93 10.39
N ARG A 478 -8.92 -10.48 9.71
CA ARG A 478 -8.17 -11.66 10.20
C ARG A 478 -7.57 -11.40 11.57
N VAL A 479 -6.91 -10.24 11.75
CA VAL A 479 -6.33 -9.85 13.05
C VAL A 479 -7.39 -9.69 14.11
N ALA A 480 -8.47 -8.97 13.84
CA ALA A 480 -9.53 -8.74 14.82
C ALA A 480 -10.12 -10.07 15.34
N ARG A 481 -10.39 -11.00 14.42
CA ARG A 481 -10.86 -12.36 14.77
C ARG A 481 -9.82 -13.13 15.57
N ALA A 482 -8.54 -13.09 15.18
CA ALA A 482 -7.46 -13.79 15.87
C ALA A 482 -7.24 -13.23 17.28
N VAL A 483 -7.26 -11.91 17.47
CA VAL A 483 -7.18 -11.25 18.77
C VAL A 483 -8.35 -11.65 19.66
N ARG A 484 -9.59 -11.60 19.17
CA ARG A 484 -10.78 -12.05 19.94
C ARG A 484 -10.62 -13.50 20.41
N LEU A 485 -10.20 -14.42 19.54
CA LEU A 485 -9.96 -15.81 19.89
C LEU A 485 -8.81 -15.99 20.90
N SER A 486 -7.75 -15.19 20.81
CA SER A 486 -6.65 -15.20 21.80
C SER A 486 -7.12 -14.75 23.17
N LEU A 487 -7.89 -13.66 23.24
CA LEU A 487 -8.48 -13.16 24.48
C LEU A 487 -9.42 -14.19 25.12
N ALA A 488 -10.26 -14.86 24.36
CA ALA A 488 -11.14 -15.91 24.84
C ALA A 488 -10.36 -17.11 25.45
N ARG A 489 -9.27 -17.53 24.80
CA ARG A 489 -8.40 -18.62 25.31
C ARG A 489 -7.65 -18.24 26.58
N ALA A 490 -7.19 -16.99 26.71
CA ALA A 490 -6.51 -16.52 27.92
C ALA A 490 -7.42 -16.58 29.17
N ARG A 491 -8.72 -16.48 28.99
CA ARG A 491 -9.73 -16.57 30.08
C ARG A 491 -10.04 -17.98 30.50
N GLY A 492 -10.01 -18.95 29.59
CA GLY A 492 -10.24 -20.36 29.88
C GLY A 492 -9.07 -21.04 30.63
N ARG A 493 -7.96 -20.37 30.86
CA ARG A 493 -6.88 -20.81 31.71
C ARG A 493 -7.16 -20.37 33.14
N PRO A 494 -7.23 -21.29 34.13
CA PRO A 494 -7.43 -20.93 35.55
C PRO A 494 -6.36 -19.93 36.00
N ALA A 495 -6.80 -18.94 36.76
CA ALA A 495 -6.00 -17.83 37.26
C ALA A 495 -4.90 -18.31 38.21
N ASN A 496 -3.78 -18.78 37.69
CA ASN A 496 -2.58 -19.08 38.47
C ASN A 496 -1.58 -17.91 38.45
N ARG A 497 -2.11 -16.65 38.38
CA ARG A 497 -1.29 -15.43 38.29
C ARG A 497 -1.22 -14.59 39.58
N ALA A 498 -1.86 -14.98 40.68
CA ALA A 498 -1.89 -14.19 41.92
C ALA A 498 -0.86 -14.61 42.98
N ALA A 499 -0.01 -15.62 42.73
CA ALA A 499 0.87 -16.16 43.80
C ALA A 499 2.37 -15.79 43.66
N GLY A 500 2.73 -14.91 42.70
CA GLY A 500 4.15 -14.56 42.44
C GLY A 500 4.63 -13.19 42.90
N ALA A 501 3.73 -12.32 43.38
CA ALA A 501 4.07 -10.90 43.66
C ALA A 501 4.10 -10.53 45.15
N GLU A 502 3.79 -11.46 46.07
CA GLU A 502 3.76 -11.18 47.53
C GLU A 502 4.90 -11.79 48.35
N MET A 503 5.91 -12.40 47.73
CA MET A 503 6.97 -13.06 48.48
C MET A 503 8.37 -12.45 48.34
N THR A 504 8.45 -11.10 48.13
CA THR A 504 9.75 -10.39 48.14
C THR A 504 9.70 -9.09 48.97
N GLN A 505 8.88 -9.05 50.02
CA GLN A 505 8.93 -7.96 51.01
C GLN A 505 8.81 -8.48 52.44
N MET A 506 9.64 -9.45 52.86
CA MET A 506 9.90 -9.73 54.27
C MET A 506 11.19 -10.55 54.42
N THR A 507 12.34 -9.95 54.25
CA THR A 507 13.59 -10.29 55.02
C THR A 507 14.61 -9.19 54.75
N GLY A 508 14.70 -8.26 55.63
CA GLY A 508 15.68 -7.16 55.59
C GLY A 508 15.58 -6.27 56.79
N GLY A 509 15.56 -6.93 57.99
CA GLY A 509 15.70 -6.20 59.23
C GLY A 509 16.63 -6.95 60.16
N SER A 510 17.64 -6.26 60.70
CA SER A 510 18.53 -6.63 61.82
C SER A 510 19.86 -7.32 61.41
N ARG A 511 20.92 -6.60 61.20
CA ARG A 511 22.05 -6.29 62.14
C ARG A 511 23.15 -5.56 61.41
#